data_8acb49bc404f01b901f05856fe9fe228
#
_entry.id   8acb49bc404f01b901f05856fe9fe228
#
_cell.length_a   1.000
_cell.length_b   1.000
_cell.length_c   1.000
_cell.angle_alpha   90.00
_cell.angle_beta   90.00
_cell.angle_gamma   90.00
#
_symmetry.space_group_name_H-M   'P 1'
#
loop_
_entity.id
_entity.type
_entity.pdbx_description
1 polymer ?
#
loop_
_entity_poly.entity_id
_entity_poly.type
_entity_poly.pdbx_seq_one_letter_code
_entity_poly.pdbx_strand_id
1 'polypeptide(L)'
;MTCETDFVAKNEDFIGVGNDIAKTAFDKNLSEITPDLNDKLLDLATRVRENMNLTRLVLVKAEADEYISRYVHSDKKTGVIVVLKAEKPEIFGKKEVQDFAYDCCLHAAAFVPLYVKKEDVDSAYIKEQEEIFRGQTADLDKPENVKEGIIKGKINKHLSDICFLEQPFVKDDKVSVSKKMAEIGKAAGSNLSLSKLVMFRLGVNA
;
A
#
# COMPACT_ATOMS: atom_id res chain seq x y z
N MET A 1 9.16 -7.83 10.06
CA MET A 1 9.65 -8.52 11.25
C MET A 1 8.53 -8.58 12.27
N THR A 2 8.28 -9.71 12.88
CA THR A 2 7.18 -9.95 13.84
C THR A 2 7.72 -10.60 15.12
N CYS A 3 7.04 -10.41 16.25
CA CYS A 3 7.26 -11.02 17.56
C CYS A 3 5.91 -11.37 18.19
N GLU A 4 5.89 -12.05 19.34
CA GLU A 4 4.65 -12.52 19.96
C GLU A 4 3.95 -11.42 20.78
N THR A 5 4.72 -10.58 21.48
CA THR A 5 4.15 -9.58 22.38
C THR A 5 4.41 -8.14 21.93
N ASP A 6 3.54 -7.24 22.34
CA ASP A 6 3.70 -5.80 22.09
C ASP A 6 4.78 -5.18 22.99
N PHE A 7 5.16 -5.83 24.08
CA PHE A 7 6.30 -5.44 24.93
C PHE A 7 7.61 -5.58 24.15
N VAL A 8 7.83 -6.73 23.50
CA VAL A 8 9.00 -6.96 22.66
C VAL A 8 8.98 -6.06 21.42
N ALA A 9 7.82 -5.87 20.78
CA ALA A 9 7.71 -4.96 19.63
C ALA A 9 8.15 -3.52 19.93
N LYS A 10 8.08 -3.09 21.20
CA LYS A 10 8.50 -1.76 21.67
C LYS A 10 9.92 -1.74 22.24
N ASN A 11 10.55 -2.90 22.40
CA ASN A 11 11.89 -3.02 22.96
C ASN A 11 12.93 -2.44 22.00
N GLU A 12 13.89 -1.71 22.55
CA GLU A 12 14.97 -1.06 21.78
C GLU A 12 15.84 -2.08 21.03
N ASP A 13 16.11 -3.26 21.61
CA ASP A 13 16.86 -4.32 20.96
C ASP A 13 16.14 -4.85 19.72
N PHE A 14 14.80 -5.07 19.80
CA PHE A 14 14.00 -5.52 18.67
C PHE A 14 13.99 -4.47 17.55
N ILE A 15 13.80 -3.21 17.89
CA ILE A 15 13.85 -2.10 16.95
C ILE A 15 15.26 -1.97 16.34
N GLY A 16 16.30 -2.11 17.17
CA GLY A 16 17.70 -2.04 16.75
C GLY A 16 18.07 -3.13 15.76
N VAL A 17 17.69 -4.38 16.04
CA VAL A 17 17.90 -5.51 15.09
C VAL A 17 17.13 -5.28 13.80
N GLY A 18 15.89 -4.80 13.86
CA GLY A 18 15.13 -4.46 12.65
C GLY A 18 15.81 -3.39 11.79
N ASN A 19 16.34 -2.35 12.40
CA ASN A 19 17.07 -1.30 11.70
C ASN A 19 18.39 -1.82 11.10
N ASP A 20 19.11 -2.69 11.82
CA ASP A 20 20.35 -3.30 11.33
C ASP A 20 20.11 -4.25 10.16
N ILE A 21 19.03 -5.06 10.22
CA ILE A 21 18.58 -5.89 9.10
C ILE A 21 18.27 -5.02 7.89
N ALA A 22 17.48 -3.96 8.04
CA ALA A 22 17.10 -3.06 6.96
C ALA A 22 18.33 -2.37 6.36
N LYS A 23 19.25 -1.89 7.20
CA LYS A 23 20.52 -1.29 6.75
C LYS A 23 21.39 -2.30 6.00
N THR A 24 21.56 -3.50 6.54
CA THR A 24 22.35 -4.58 5.91
C THR A 24 21.78 -4.92 4.53
N ALA A 25 20.44 -5.06 4.44
CA ALA A 25 19.76 -5.33 3.17
C ALA A 25 19.99 -4.20 2.14
N PHE A 26 19.92 -2.94 2.58
CA PHE A 26 20.17 -1.80 1.72
C PHE A 26 21.63 -1.75 1.25
N ASP A 27 22.61 -1.85 2.16
CA ASP A 27 24.04 -1.76 1.86
C ASP A 27 24.51 -2.89 0.93
N LYS A 28 23.97 -4.11 1.12
CA LYS A 28 24.27 -5.28 0.30
C LYS A 28 23.35 -5.43 -0.92
N ASN A 29 22.41 -4.51 -1.14
CA ASN A 29 21.42 -4.54 -2.23
C ASN A 29 20.59 -5.84 -2.27
N LEU A 30 20.13 -6.31 -1.11
CA LEU A 30 19.35 -7.52 -1.00
C LEU A 30 17.86 -7.21 -1.22
N SER A 31 17.22 -7.94 -2.13
CA SER A 31 15.76 -7.90 -2.39
C SER A 31 15.02 -9.05 -1.72
N GLU A 32 15.75 -10.03 -1.16
CA GLU A 32 15.21 -11.24 -0.55
C GLU A 32 15.81 -11.46 0.84
N ILE A 33 15.10 -12.22 1.66
CA ILE A 33 15.56 -12.61 2.99
C ILE A 33 16.65 -13.66 2.84
N THR A 34 17.83 -13.37 3.38
CA THR A 34 18.97 -14.31 3.40
C THR A 34 19.13 -14.97 4.77
N PRO A 35 19.83 -16.13 4.87
CA PRO A 35 20.15 -16.74 6.14
C PRO A 35 20.81 -15.76 7.12
N ASP A 36 21.79 -14.97 6.68
CA ASP A 36 22.50 -13.98 7.53
C ASP A 36 21.54 -12.97 8.19
N LEU A 37 20.47 -12.57 7.49
CA LEU A 37 19.47 -11.65 8.05
C LEU A 37 18.58 -12.35 9.07
N ASN A 38 18.25 -13.62 8.85
CA ASN A 38 17.50 -14.43 9.82
C ASN A 38 18.32 -14.72 11.08
N ASP A 39 19.62 -15.00 10.96
CA ASP A 39 20.50 -15.29 12.09
C ASP A 39 20.57 -14.12 13.07
N LYS A 40 20.60 -12.88 12.57
CA LYS A 40 20.52 -11.66 13.40
C LYS A 40 19.26 -11.64 14.28
N LEU A 41 18.12 -12.07 13.73
CA LEU A 41 16.86 -12.12 14.46
C LEU A 41 16.80 -13.31 15.43
N LEU A 42 17.37 -14.44 15.04
CA LEU A 42 17.42 -15.66 15.85
C LEU A 42 18.20 -15.45 17.16
N ASP A 43 19.31 -14.72 17.11
CA ASP A 43 20.10 -14.37 18.30
C ASP A 43 19.26 -13.57 19.31
N LEU A 44 18.45 -12.62 18.82
CA LEU A 44 17.54 -11.85 19.68
C LEU A 44 16.42 -12.74 20.21
N ALA A 45 15.79 -13.55 19.36
CA ALA A 45 14.71 -14.47 19.74
C ALA A 45 15.14 -15.42 20.85
N THR A 46 16.37 -15.94 20.78
CA THR A 46 16.95 -16.84 21.79
C THR A 46 17.13 -16.13 23.15
N ARG A 47 17.58 -14.86 23.14
CA ARG A 47 17.77 -14.09 24.37
C ARG A 47 16.45 -13.69 25.02
N VAL A 48 15.48 -13.29 24.22
CA VAL A 48 14.16 -12.80 24.67
C VAL A 48 13.21 -13.96 24.96
N ARG A 49 13.43 -15.13 24.37
CA ARG A 49 12.59 -16.34 24.46
C ARG A 49 11.17 -16.13 23.90
N GLU A 50 11.05 -15.37 22.84
CA GLU A 50 9.84 -15.26 22.03
C GLU A 50 10.10 -15.71 20.59
N ASN A 51 9.09 -16.26 19.92
CA ASN A 51 9.20 -16.53 18.49
C ASN A 51 9.21 -15.21 17.71
N MET A 52 10.19 -15.08 16.85
CA MET A 52 10.37 -13.92 15.98
C MET A 52 10.56 -14.37 14.55
N ASN A 53 9.98 -13.64 13.60
CA ASN A 53 10.08 -13.97 12.19
C ASN A 53 10.39 -12.73 11.36
N LEU A 54 11.30 -12.89 10.41
CA LEU A 54 11.48 -11.97 9.29
C LEU A 54 10.63 -12.48 8.13
N THR A 55 9.45 -11.90 7.93
CA THR A 55 8.44 -12.44 7.00
C THR A 55 8.50 -11.80 5.63
N ARG A 56 8.87 -10.51 5.55
CA ARG A 56 8.96 -9.79 4.29
C ARG A 56 10.12 -8.80 4.30
N LEU A 57 10.77 -8.68 3.16
CA LEU A 57 11.79 -7.69 2.85
C LEU A 57 11.49 -7.13 1.46
N VAL A 58 11.45 -5.81 1.32
CA VAL A 58 11.32 -5.14 0.03
C VAL A 58 12.36 -4.04 -0.05
N LEU A 59 13.19 -4.08 -1.07
CA LEU A 59 14.12 -3.01 -1.41
C LEU A 59 13.47 -2.13 -2.48
N VAL A 60 13.27 -0.86 -2.16
CA VAL A 60 12.74 0.13 -3.09
C VAL A 60 13.83 1.12 -3.43
N LYS A 61 14.09 1.27 -4.72
CA LYS A 61 14.98 2.28 -5.28
C LYS A 61 14.19 3.18 -6.22
N ALA A 62 14.46 4.46 -6.22
CA ALA A 62 13.90 5.38 -7.19
C ALA A 62 14.79 5.44 -8.41
N GLU A 63 14.18 5.47 -9.58
CA GLU A 63 14.83 5.84 -10.83
C GLU A 63 15.00 7.37 -10.91
N ALA A 64 15.67 7.85 -11.95
CA ALA A 64 15.94 9.29 -12.09
C ALA A 64 14.69 10.16 -12.24
N ASP A 65 13.60 9.56 -12.71
CA ASP A 65 12.29 10.20 -12.92
C ASP A 65 11.26 9.83 -11.84
N GLU A 66 11.73 9.33 -10.69
CA GLU A 66 10.89 8.88 -9.59
C GLU A 66 11.20 9.60 -8.26
N TYR A 67 10.20 9.66 -7.41
CA TYR A 67 10.27 10.21 -6.05
C TYR A 67 9.64 9.23 -5.05
N ILE A 68 10.40 8.92 -3.99
CA ILE A 68 9.96 8.05 -2.90
C ILE A 68 9.43 8.89 -1.74
N SER A 69 8.21 8.62 -1.31
CA SER A 69 7.66 9.06 -0.03
C SER A 69 7.38 7.88 0.87
N ARG A 70 7.46 8.09 2.18
CA ARG A 70 7.24 7.04 3.18
C ARG A 70 6.47 7.55 4.37
N TYR A 71 5.70 6.65 4.98
CA TYR A 71 4.99 6.89 6.22
C TYR A 71 5.07 5.66 7.12
N VAL A 72 5.32 5.86 8.40
CA VAL A 72 5.19 4.83 9.43
C VAL A 72 4.18 5.33 10.46
N HIS A 73 3.13 4.57 10.68
CA HIS A 73 2.10 4.92 11.63
C HIS A 73 2.66 4.93 13.08
N SER A 74 2.07 5.75 13.96
CA SER A 74 2.57 5.98 15.32
C SER A 74 2.65 4.70 16.15
N ASP A 75 1.75 3.73 15.91
CA ASP A 75 1.74 2.42 16.56
C ASP A 75 2.81 1.46 16.00
N LYS A 76 3.55 1.86 14.97
CA LYS A 76 4.58 1.09 14.27
C LYS A 76 4.09 -0.24 13.66
N LYS A 77 2.78 -0.41 13.51
CA LYS A 77 2.16 -1.61 12.92
C LYS A 77 1.83 -1.47 11.44
N THR A 78 1.91 -0.25 10.91
CA THR A 78 1.68 0.04 9.50
C THR A 78 2.81 0.89 8.95
N GLY A 79 3.41 0.45 7.87
CA GLY A 79 4.41 1.20 7.11
C GLY A 79 4.01 1.24 5.63
N VAL A 80 4.17 2.40 5.00
CA VAL A 80 3.84 2.62 3.59
C VAL A 80 4.99 3.30 2.87
N ILE A 81 5.27 2.85 1.66
CA ILE A 81 6.14 3.53 0.69
C ILE A 81 5.33 3.76 -0.57
N VAL A 82 5.33 4.99 -1.05
CA VAL A 82 4.78 5.39 -2.35
C VAL A 82 5.92 5.87 -3.23
N VAL A 83 5.97 5.40 -4.46
CA VAL A 83 6.88 5.88 -5.49
C VAL A 83 6.06 6.55 -6.58
N LEU A 84 6.25 7.84 -6.76
CA LEU A 84 5.65 8.60 -7.85
C LEU A 84 6.65 8.76 -8.98
N LYS A 85 6.16 8.75 -10.20
CA LYS A 85 6.92 8.93 -11.44
C LYS A 85 6.42 10.16 -12.17
N ALA A 86 7.34 10.96 -12.74
CA ALA A 86 6.99 12.15 -13.51
C ALA A 86 7.76 12.21 -14.82
N GLU A 87 7.12 12.69 -15.89
CA GLU A 87 7.80 12.94 -17.17
C GLU A 87 8.88 14.02 -17.04
N LYS A 88 8.69 14.98 -16.10
CA LYS A 88 9.61 16.05 -15.79
C LYS A 88 9.97 15.98 -14.30
N PRO A 89 11.10 15.32 -13.94
CA PRO A 89 11.45 15.04 -12.55
C PRO A 89 11.66 16.29 -11.68
N GLU A 90 11.94 17.42 -12.29
CA GLU A 90 12.11 18.70 -11.58
C GLU A 90 10.88 19.12 -10.77
N ILE A 91 9.68 18.57 -11.08
CA ILE A 91 8.48 18.85 -10.29
C ILE A 91 8.58 18.28 -8.87
N PHE A 92 9.42 17.27 -8.63
CA PHE A 92 9.64 16.72 -7.29
C PHE A 92 10.35 17.68 -6.33
N GLY A 93 10.93 18.78 -6.84
CA GLY A 93 11.41 19.90 -6.02
C GLY A 93 10.27 20.78 -5.46
N LYS A 94 9.04 20.63 -5.95
CA LYS A 94 7.88 21.42 -5.52
C LYS A 94 7.23 20.80 -4.28
N LYS A 95 6.98 21.67 -3.29
CA LYS A 95 6.42 21.23 -2.01
C LYS A 95 5.04 20.57 -2.16
N GLU A 96 4.18 21.09 -3.01
CA GLU A 96 2.85 20.53 -3.27
C GLU A 96 2.89 19.10 -3.81
N VAL A 97 3.92 18.74 -4.61
CA VAL A 97 4.12 17.38 -5.14
C VAL A 97 4.62 16.44 -4.02
N GLN A 98 5.54 16.92 -3.20
CA GLN A 98 6.05 16.16 -2.05
C GLN A 98 4.98 15.92 -1.00
N ASP A 99 4.18 16.95 -0.69
CA ASP A 99 3.04 16.85 0.24
C ASP A 99 1.99 15.87 -0.30
N PHE A 100 1.68 15.90 -1.60
CA PHE A 100 0.78 14.93 -2.21
C PHE A 100 1.33 13.49 -2.14
N ALA A 101 2.62 13.28 -2.39
CA ALA A 101 3.24 11.96 -2.25
C ALA A 101 3.14 11.43 -0.82
N TYR A 102 3.33 12.29 0.18
CA TYR A 102 3.13 11.95 1.59
C TYR A 102 1.66 11.66 1.91
N ASP A 103 0.73 12.46 1.37
CA ASP A 103 -0.71 12.25 1.54
C ASP A 103 -1.18 10.91 0.91
N CYS A 104 -0.55 10.47 -0.19
CA CYS A 104 -0.77 9.14 -0.74
C CYS A 104 -0.35 8.03 0.25
N CYS A 105 0.75 8.22 0.99
CA CYS A 105 1.14 7.27 2.05
C CYS A 105 0.12 7.25 3.19
N LEU A 106 -0.37 8.42 3.63
CA LEU A 106 -1.42 8.53 4.67
C LEU A 106 -2.71 7.87 4.19
N HIS A 107 -3.10 8.12 2.93
CA HIS A 107 -4.28 7.52 2.32
C HIS A 107 -4.21 5.99 2.34
N ALA A 108 -3.10 5.40 1.85
CA ALA A 108 -2.93 3.95 1.84
C ALA A 108 -2.97 3.36 3.26
N ALA A 109 -2.36 4.02 4.25
CA ALA A 109 -2.40 3.57 5.63
C ALA A 109 -3.82 3.59 6.23
N ALA A 110 -4.65 4.56 5.84
CA ALA A 110 -6.01 4.73 6.35
C ALA A 110 -7.02 3.79 5.67
N PHE A 111 -6.96 3.67 4.34
CA PHE A 111 -7.97 2.96 3.54
C PHE A 111 -7.58 1.53 3.15
N VAL A 112 -6.31 1.16 3.36
CA VAL A 112 -5.80 -0.23 3.18
C VAL A 112 -6.24 -0.84 1.85
N PRO A 113 -5.87 -0.25 0.70
CA PRO A 113 -6.23 -0.78 -0.61
C PRO A 113 -5.66 -2.19 -0.80
N LEU A 114 -6.43 -3.05 -1.46
CA LEU A 114 -5.99 -4.40 -1.81
C LEU A 114 -5.24 -4.44 -3.14
N TYR A 115 -5.56 -3.51 -4.04
CA TYR A 115 -4.96 -3.40 -5.37
C TYR A 115 -4.56 -1.95 -5.64
N VAL A 116 -3.64 -1.76 -6.58
CA VAL A 116 -3.26 -0.41 -7.00
C VAL A 116 -4.32 0.17 -7.93
N LYS A 117 -4.77 -0.58 -8.93
CA LYS A 117 -5.73 -0.17 -9.95
C LYS A 117 -6.69 -1.31 -10.31
N LYS A 118 -7.78 -1.00 -10.99
CA LYS A 118 -8.81 -1.99 -11.37
C LYS A 118 -8.26 -3.11 -12.27
N GLU A 119 -7.31 -2.79 -13.13
CA GLU A 119 -6.69 -3.73 -14.05
C GLU A 119 -5.84 -4.79 -13.34
N ASP A 120 -5.45 -4.54 -12.10
CA ASP A 120 -4.69 -5.49 -11.27
C ASP A 120 -5.60 -6.52 -10.59
N VAL A 121 -6.92 -6.31 -10.61
CA VAL A 121 -7.90 -7.21 -9.97
C VAL A 121 -8.13 -8.42 -10.86
N ASP A 122 -7.97 -9.62 -10.27
CA ASP A 122 -8.19 -10.87 -11.00
C ASP A 122 -9.63 -10.97 -11.53
N SER A 123 -9.77 -11.36 -12.79
CA SER A 123 -11.08 -11.55 -13.43
C SER A 123 -11.93 -12.63 -12.75
N ALA A 124 -11.31 -13.64 -12.13
CA ALA A 124 -12.01 -14.65 -11.33
C ALA A 124 -12.62 -14.03 -10.07
N TYR A 125 -11.89 -13.16 -9.39
CA TYR A 125 -12.39 -12.40 -8.25
C TYR A 125 -13.58 -11.53 -8.64
N ILE A 126 -13.49 -10.80 -9.77
CA ILE A 126 -14.59 -9.95 -10.24
C ILE A 126 -15.86 -10.79 -10.50
N LYS A 127 -15.72 -11.96 -11.14
CA LYS A 127 -16.84 -12.88 -11.40
C LYS A 127 -17.48 -13.40 -10.10
N GLU A 128 -16.66 -13.76 -9.13
CA GLU A 128 -17.16 -14.18 -7.81
C GLU A 128 -17.98 -13.06 -7.14
N GLN A 129 -17.49 -11.83 -7.18
CA GLN A 129 -18.22 -10.68 -6.64
C GLN A 129 -19.52 -10.40 -7.42
N GLU A 130 -19.51 -10.58 -8.76
CA GLU A 130 -20.73 -10.48 -9.58
C GLU A 130 -21.79 -11.50 -9.16
N GLU A 131 -21.40 -12.76 -8.94
CA GLU A 131 -22.30 -13.81 -8.47
C GLU A 131 -22.90 -13.49 -7.09
N ILE A 132 -22.07 -13.00 -6.16
CA ILE A 132 -22.52 -12.54 -4.84
C ILE A 132 -23.53 -11.42 -4.98
N PHE A 133 -23.25 -10.40 -5.78
CA PHE A 133 -24.17 -9.27 -5.97
C PHE A 133 -25.43 -9.68 -6.74
N ARG A 134 -25.35 -10.63 -7.65
CA ARG A 134 -26.51 -11.22 -8.35
C ARG A 134 -27.44 -11.92 -7.35
N GLY A 135 -26.88 -12.72 -6.45
CA GLY A 135 -27.65 -13.33 -5.35
C GLY A 135 -28.34 -12.30 -4.46
N GLN A 136 -27.63 -11.21 -4.08
CA GLN A 136 -28.19 -10.13 -3.26
C GLN A 136 -29.30 -9.32 -3.98
N THR A 137 -29.39 -9.38 -5.29
CA THR A 137 -30.39 -8.64 -6.08
C THR A 137 -31.50 -9.53 -6.62
N ALA A 138 -31.43 -10.85 -6.41
CA ALA A 138 -32.36 -11.82 -6.97
C ALA A 138 -33.81 -11.51 -6.61
N ASP A 139 -34.09 -11.25 -5.32
CA ASP A 139 -35.43 -11.02 -4.78
C ASP A 139 -35.94 -9.57 -4.99
N LEU A 140 -35.21 -8.71 -5.66
CA LEU A 140 -35.70 -7.37 -5.97
C LEU A 140 -36.81 -7.45 -7.02
N ASP A 141 -37.97 -6.82 -6.73
CA ASP A 141 -39.03 -6.64 -7.70
C ASP A 141 -38.69 -5.55 -8.73
N LYS A 142 -37.79 -5.90 -9.64
CA LYS A 142 -37.24 -5.02 -10.69
C LYS A 142 -37.06 -5.81 -12.00
N PRO A 143 -37.25 -5.17 -13.16
CA PRO A 143 -36.88 -5.76 -14.45
C PRO A 143 -35.41 -6.20 -14.49
N GLU A 144 -35.09 -7.24 -15.26
CA GLU A 144 -33.75 -7.83 -15.30
C GLU A 144 -32.68 -6.83 -15.75
N ASN A 145 -32.98 -5.99 -16.73
CA ASN A 145 -32.07 -4.92 -17.16
C ASN A 145 -31.71 -3.92 -16.05
N VAL A 146 -32.66 -3.68 -15.12
CA VAL A 146 -32.44 -2.81 -13.95
C VAL A 146 -31.57 -3.53 -12.92
N LYS A 147 -31.81 -4.84 -12.69
CA LYS A 147 -30.97 -5.66 -11.81
C LYS A 147 -29.53 -5.71 -12.29
N GLU A 148 -29.30 -5.92 -13.58
CA GLU A 148 -27.95 -5.89 -14.19
C GLU A 148 -27.26 -4.52 -13.99
N GLY A 149 -28.02 -3.43 -14.13
CA GLY A 149 -27.50 -2.07 -13.84
C GLY A 149 -27.09 -1.90 -12.37
N ILE A 150 -27.86 -2.45 -11.44
CA ILE A 150 -27.56 -2.42 -10.00
C ILE A 150 -26.29 -3.24 -9.72
N ILE A 151 -26.18 -4.46 -10.28
CA ILE A 151 -25.02 -5.33 -10.11
C ILE A 151 -23.76 -4.61 -10.60
N LYS A 152 -23.78 -4.05 -11.80
CA LYS A 152 -22.68 -3.28 -12.38
C LYS A 152 -22.29 -2.08 -11.48
N GLY A 153 -23.30 -1.39 -10.94
CA GLY A 153 -23.09 -0.31 -9.98
C GLY A 153 -22.39 -0.77 -8.71
N LYS A 154 -22.82 -1.90 -8.14
CA LYS A 154 -22.20 -2.52 -6.94
C LYS A 154 -20.75 -2.95 -7.21
N ILE A 155 -20.47 -3.59 -8.36
CA ILE A 155 -19.10 -3.96 -8.76
C ILE A 155 -18.22 -2.70 -8.86
N ASN A 156 -18.67 -1.68 -9.56
CA ASN A 156 -17.90 -0.43 -9.70
C ASN A 156 -17.62 0.21 -8.34
N LYS A 157 -18.61 0.22 -7.45
CA LYS A 157 -18.44 0.73 -6.09
C LYS A 157 -17.43 -0.10 -5.31
N HIS A 158 -17.54 -1.43 -5.34
CA HIS A 158 -16.62 -2.34 -4.69
C HIS A 158 -15.18 -2.15 -5.18
N LEU A 159 -14.96 -2.08 -6.50
CA LEU A 159 -13.64 -1.80 -7.07
C LEU A 159 -13.10 -0.44 -6.64
N SER A 160 -13.98 0.57 -6.53
CA SER A 160 -13.58 1.89 -6.01
C SER A 160 -13.17 1.85 -4.54
N ASP A 161 -13.68 0.91 -3.75
CA ASP A 161 -13.33 0.78 -2.33
C ASP A 161 -12.02 0.02 -2.13
N ILE A 162 -11.64 -0.90 -3.03
CA ILE A 162 -10.45 -1.77 -2.88
C ILE A 162 -9.25 -1.35 -3.73
N CYS A 163 -9.41 -0.49 -4.74
CA CYS A 163 -8.33 -0.06 -5.63
C CYS A 163 -7.83 1.33 -5.26
N PHE A 164 -6.56 1.46 -4.89
CA PHE A 164 -5.92 2.69 -4.42
C PHE A 164 -6.22 3.91 -5.31
N LEU A 165 -6.02 3.79 -6.62
CA LEU A 165 -6.20 4.89 -7.56
C LEU A 165 -7.67 5.33 -7.73
N GLU A 166 -8.61 4.46 -7.39
CA GLU A 166 -10.04 4.68 -7.51
C GLU A 166 -10.68 5.18 -6.21
N GLN A 167 -10.02 4.96 -5.07
CA GLN A 167 -10.54 5.39 -3.77
C GLN A 167 -10.71 6.90 -3.71
N PRO A 168 -11.77 7.40 -3.04
CA PRO A 168 -11.91 8.82 -2.72
C PRO A 168 -10.70 9.30 -1.91
N PHE A 169 -10.05 10.40 -2.33
CA PHE A 169 -8.81 10.85 -1.73
C PHE A 169 -9.00 11.31 -0.28
N VAL A 170 -8.10 10.92 0.60
CA VAL A 170 -8.21 11.13 2.06
C VAL A 170 -8.43 12.59 2.49
N LYS A 171 -7.94 13.55 1.73
CA LYS A 171 -8.09 15.00 2.01
C LYS A 171 -9.15 15.68 1.16
N ASP A 172 -9.72 14.99 0.16
CA ASP A 172 -10.74 15.51 -0.75
C ASP A 172 -11.56 14.34 -1.31
N ASP A 173 -12.60 13.94 -0.59
CA ASP A 173 -13.43 12.78 -0.90
C ASP A 173 -14.29 12.92 -2.17
N LYS A 174 -14.31 14.12 -2.78
CA LYS A 174 -15.03 14.39 -4.05
C LYS A 174 -14.26 13.92 -5.27
N VAL A 175 -12.97 13.67 -5.13
CA VAL A 175 -12.12 13.23 -6.24
C VAL A 175 -11.39 11.93 -5.87
N SER A 176 -11.14 11.07 -6.86
CA SER A 176 -10.30 9.88 -6.64
C SER A 176 -8.82 10.25 -6.52
N VAL A 177 -8.03 9.35 -5.93
CA VAL A 177 -6.56 9.49 -5.87
C VAL A 177 -5.98 9.76 -7.26
N SER A 178 -6.42 9.02 -8.29
CA SER A 178 -5.94 9.20 -9.67
C SER A 178 -6.26 10.57 -10.24
N LYS A 179 -7.47 11.09 -9.99
CA LYS A 179 -7.85 12.45 -10.44
C LYS A 179 -7.03 13.50 -9.70
N LYS A 180 -6.87 13.36 -8.38
CA LYS A 180 -6.04 14.29 -7.60
C LYS A 180 -4.60 14.28 -8.06
N MET A 181 -4.04 13.11 -8.36
CA MET A 181 -2.69 12.97 -8.92
C MET A 181 -2.54 13.73 -10.25
N ALA A 182 -3.51 13.59 -11.15
CA ALA A 182 -3.52 14.31 -12.42
C ALA A 182 -3.63 15.83 -12.23
N GLU A 183 -4.44 16.31 -11.28
CA GLU A 183 -4.55 17.73 -10.91
C GLU A 183 -3.21 18.29 -10.43
N ILE A 184 -2.56 17.61 -9.48
CA ILE A 184 -1.26 18.01 -8.90
C ILE A 184 -0.18 18.00 -10.00
N GLY A 185 -0.12 16.95 -10.81
CA GLY A 185 0.83 16.86 -11.91
C GLY A 185 0.67 18.01 -12.91
N LYS A 186 -0.58 18.28 -13.33
CA LYS A 186 -0.91 19.40 -14.25
C LYS A 186 -0.52 20.75 -13.63
N ALA A 187 -0.85 21.00 -12.38
CA ALA A 187 -0.49 22.24 -11.68
C ALA A 187 1.03 22.40 -11.57
N ALA A 188 1.75 21.29 -11.37
CA ALA A 188 3.21 21.28 -11.31
C ALA A 188 3.88 21.37 -12.71
N GLY A 189 3.15 21.13 -13.79
CA GLY A 189 3.63 21.25 -15.17
C GLY A 189 4.19 19.96 -15.78
N SER A 190 3.81 18.80 -15.25
CA SER A 190 4.19 17.47 -15.75
C SER A 190 3.08 16.44 -15.54
N ASN A 191 3.11 15.35 -16.29
CA ASN A 191 2.33 14.17 -15.94
C ASN A 191 2.94 13.51 -14.70
N LEU A 192 2.05 13.13 -13.77
CA LEU A 192 2.40 12.43 -12.53
C LEU A 192 1.65 11.10 -12.50
N SER A 193 2.34 10.03 -12.13
CA SER A 193 1.78 8.69 -12.03
C SER A 193 2.32 7.95 -10.80
N LEU A 194 1.60 6.92 -10.38
CA LEU A 194 2.08 6.00 -9.35
C LEU A 194 2.93 4.90 -10.01
N SER A 195 4.18 4.78 -9.58
CA SER A 195 5.09 3.72 -10.04
C SER A 195 5.00 2.49 -9.12
N LYS A 196 4.97 2.72 -7.80
CA LYS A 196 4.92 1.63 -6.83
C LYS A 196 4.19 2.05 -5.55
N LEU A 197 3.44 1.11 -4.98
CA LEU A 197 2.89 1.18 -3.63
C LEU A 197 3.35 -0.06 -2.87
N VAL A 198 3.99 0.13 -1.73
CA VAL A 198 4.35 -0.95 -0.79
C VAL A 198 3.72 -0.64 0.54
N MET A 199 2.96 -1.58 1.07
CA MET A 199 2.35 -1.45 2.39
C MET A 199 2.66 -2.70 3.22
N PHE A 200 3.17 -2.48 4.42
CA PHE A 200 3.29 -3.49 5.46
C PHE A 200 2.34 -3.14 6.59
N ARG A 201 1.44 -4.04 6.90
CA ARG A 201 0.52 -3.91 8.02
C ARG A 201 0.50 -5.22 8.82
N LEU A 202 0.60 -5.11 10.14
CA LEU A 202 0.53 -6.25 11.03
C LEU A 202 -0.85 -6.92 10.92
N GLY A 203 -0.86 -8.26 10.75
CA GLY A 203 -2.09 -9.05 10.63
C GLY A 203 -2.72 -9.05 9.23
N VAL A 204 -2.11 -8.36 8.25
CA VAL A 204 -2.53 -8.40 6.85
C VAL A 204 -1.45 -9.11 6.05
N ASN A 205 -1.78 -10.29 5.53
CA ASN A 205 -0.98 -10.96 4.52
C ASN A 205 -1.36 -10.33 3.17
N ALA A 206 -0.49 -9.53 2.63
CA ALA A 206 -0.59 -9.03 1.26
C ALA A 206 0.36 -9.83 0.37
#